data_8d1dbf3bd4978fd93c79754d582006bb
#
_entry.id   8d1dbf3bd4978fd93c79754d582006bb
#
_cell.length_a   1.000
_cell.length_b   1.000
_cell.length_c   1.000
_cell.angle_alpha   90.00
_cell.angle_beta   90.00
_cell.angle_gamma   90.00
#
_symmetry.space_group_name_H-M   'P 1'
#
loop_
_entity.id
_entity.type
_entity.pdbx_description
1 polymer ?
#
loop_
_entity_poly.entity_id
_entity_poly.type
_entity_poly.pdbx_seq_one_letter_code
_entity_poly.pdbx_strand_id
1 'polypeptide(L)'
;MTTENMQIHDQMYDSIGEDLATFKNLYNSFPIVAKGFPWLYSAARNGSIELIEFLLQSGHSPDEQDGGRIAQSAITAAAGEASKRSLQLLLSAGASLKVDSLDDNPLITSIQKFSLECVQLLVDAGIDIHKTYTLEDGRLRNALEFAVSRGCTDIADYLRSEGAVMPGEDAKPQSRLYNQLNSKLLEWFKADTAKSAGSIGLGKDFGQAELRWFDMSSIEHPFLTLFTVGLSEHLLATPAFGTKEALVELMMHLPFTWPMEGDYTKDAAFQWPLNWIRTLPQHILSGSIPLPGTHVIISNDEPPVPLGPGTEQTCLLLIADFYQCFPIETSEGQKIHFYHVVPLYTEERDFEKANGMQPLLEAMAAKGLESLVVHPDRERFVN
;
A
#
# COMPACT_ATOMS: atom_id res chain seq x y z
N MET A 1 -12.87 39.70 -24.77
CA MET A 1 -11.59 40.24 -24.22
C MET A 1 -11.24 41.50 -25.01
N THR A 2 -10.72 42.54 -24.37
CA THR A 2 -10.21 43.71 -25.07
C THR A 2 -8.87 43.40 -25.74
N THR A 3 -8.49 44.16 -26.77
CA THR A 3 -7.21 43.98 -27.45
C THR A 3 -6.03 44.14 -26.47
N GLU A 4 -6.14 45.05 -25.50
CA GLU A 4 -5.15 45.24 -24.44
C GLU A 4 -5.02 44.00 -23.53
N ASN A 5 -6.12 43.40 -23.08
CA ASN A 5 -6.10 42.20 -22.27
C ASN A 5 -5.52 40.99 -23.01
N MET A 6 -5.66 40.92 -24.35
CA MET A 6 -4.99 39.90 -25.17
C MET A 6 -3.48 40.09 -25.20
N GLN A 7 -3.01 41.32 -25.37
CA GLN A 7 -1.57 41.62 -25.37
C GLN A 7 -0.92 41.30 -24.02
N ILE A 8 -1.62 41.62 -22.92
CA ILE A 8 -1.14 41.29 -21.56
C ILE A 8 -1.13 39.77 -21.35
N HIS A 9 -2.17 39.08 -21.80
CA HIS A 9 -2.20 37.60 -21.76
C HIS A 9 -1.01 36.99 -22.50
N ASP A 10 -0.72 37.47 -23.71
CA ASP A 10 0.39 36.96 -24.52
C ASP A 10 1.73 37.20 -23.83
N GLN A 11 1.94 38.41 -23.26
CA GLN A 11 3.15 38.75 -22.49
C GLN A 11 3.29 37.86 -21.23
N MET A 12 2.18 37.57 -20.53
CA MET A 12 2.19 36.65 -19.38
C MET A 12 2.52 35.25 -19.85
N TYR A 13 1.91 34.79 -20.94
CA TYR A 13 2.15 33.45 -21.47
C TYR A 13 3.61 33.26 -21.89
N ASP A 14 4.18 34.24 -22.61
CA ASP A 14 5.58 34.21 -23.06
C ASP A 14 6.56 34.23 -21.87
N SER A 15 6.17 34.80 -20.73
CA SER A 15 7.00 34.80 -19.51
C SER A 15 6.94 33.51 -18.67
N ILE A 16 6.07 32.55 -19.03
CA ILE A 16 6.03 31.26 -18.33
C ILE A 16 7.32 30.48 -18.57
N GLY A 17 8.03 30.16 -17.49
CA GLY A 17 9.28 29.39 -17.54
C GLY A 17 10.53 30.20 -17.85
N GLU A 18 10.39 31.43 -18.36
CA GLU A 18 11.54 32.27 -18.73
C GLU A 18 11.76 33.47 -17.78
N ASP A 19 10.69 34.18 -17.40
CA ASP A 19 10.76 35.39 -16.56
C ASP A 19 9.62 35.42 -15.53
N LEU A 20 9.81 34.72 -14.43
CA LEU A 20 8.87 34.68 -13.32
C LEU A 20 8.58 36.06 -12.70
N ALA A 21 9.54 36.96 -12.71
CA ALA A 21 9.36 38.31 -12.15
C ALA A 21 8.38 39.13 -13.02
N THR A 22 8.56 39.08 -14.33
CA THR A 22 7.61 39.70 -15.28
C THR A 22 6.23 39.09 -15.17
N PHE A 23 6.10 37.77 -15.09
CA PHE A 23 4.80 37.11 -14.86
C PHE A 23 4.11 37.63 -13.61
N LYS A 24 4.79 37.64 -12.46
CA LYS A 24 4.25 38.10 -11.17
C LYS A 24 3.84 39.56 -11.20
N ASN A 25 4.62 40.41 -11.85
CA ASN A 25 4.29 41.81 -11.99
C ASN A 25 3.01 42.03 -12.81
N LEU A 26 2.89 41.35 -13.96
CA LEU A 26 1.72 41.43 -14.82
C LEU A 26 0.49 40.84 -14.11
N TYR A 27 0.65 39.67 -13.43
CA TYR A 27 -0.40 39.01 -12.66
C TYR A 27 -1.01 39.93 -11.61
N ASN A 28 -0.17 40.64 -10.85
CA ASN A 28 -0.60 41.55 -9.80
C ASN A 28 -1.22 42.84 -10.36
N SER A 29 -0.77 43.30 -11.51
CA SER A 29 -1.19 44.58 -12.14
C SER A 29 -2.51 44.42 -12.92
N PHE A 30 -2.82 43.23 -13.41
CA PHE A 30 -3.98 42.98 -14.28
C PHE A 30 -4.88 41.84 -13.77
N PRO A 31 -5.63 42.05 -12.68
CA PRO A 31 -6.42 41.01 -12.02
C PRO A 31 -7.47 40.33 -12.92
N ILE A 32 -7.97 41.00 -13.94
CA ILE A 32 -8.96 40.46 -14.89
C ILE A 32 -8.30 39.37 -15.74
N VAL A 33 -7.08 39.58 -16.21
CA VAL A 33 -6.30 38.61 -16.99
C VAL A 33 -5.80 37.50 -16.04
N ALA A 34 -5.32 37.89 -14.86
CA ALA A 34 -4.82 36.98 -13.85
C ALA A 34 -5.84 35.89 -13.43
N LYS A 35 -7.12 36.26 -13.32
CA LYS A 35 -8.20 35.34 -12.90
C LYS A 35 -8.98 34.71 -14.05
N GLY A 36 -8.77 35.18 -15.27
CA GLY A 36 -9.55 34.78 -16.44
C GLY A 36 -8.99 33.60 -17.23
N PHE A 37 -7.79 33.13 -16.86
CA PHE A 37 -7.07 32.10 -17.63
C PHE A 37 -6.55 30.97 -16.76
N PRO A 38 -6.39 29.75 -17.32
CA PRO A 38 -5.89 28.58 -16.62
C PRO A 38 -4.34 28.63 -16.48
N TRP A 39 -3.85 29.57 -15.70
CA TRP A 39 -2.42 29.77 -15.51
C TRP A 39 -1.74 28.61 -14.80
N LEU A 40 -2.42 27.95 -13.86
CA LEU A 40 -1.89 26.80 -13.16
C LEU A 40 -1.70 25.61 -14.10
N TYR A 41 -2.64 25.37 -15.00
CA TYR A 41 -2.50 24.39 -16.07
C TYR A 41 -1.29 24.72 -16.95
N SER A 42 -1.16 25.97 -17.38
CA SER A 42 -0.04 26.42 -18.23
C SER A 42 1.30 26.30 -17.53
N ALA A 43 1.38 26.64 -16.24
CA ALA A 43 2.58 26.48 -15.42
C ALA A 43 2.95 24.99 -15.25
N ALA A 44 1.98 24.13 -15.01
CA ALA A 44 2.19 22.68 -14.89
C ALA A 44 2.71 22.07 -16.19
N ARG A 45 2.14 22.48 -17.33
CA ARG A 45 2.56 22.05 -18.66
C ARG A 45 3.99 22.50 -19.04
N ASN A 46 4.45 23.65 -18.50
CA ASN A 46 5.83 24.13 -18.69
C ASN A 46 6.80 23.62 -17.61
N GLY A 47 6.33 22.87 -16.63
CA GLY A 47 7.18 22.36 -15.55
C GLY A 47 7.73 23.42 -14.61
N SER A 48 7.14 24.64 -14.58
CA SER A 48 7.61 25.76 -13.78
C SER A 48 7.17 25.64 -12.33
N ILE A 49 8.02 25.05 -11.48
CA ILE A 49 7.76 24.74 -10.06
C ILE A 49 7.41 26.02 -9.28
N GLU A 50 8.23 27.07 -9.42
CA GLU A 50 8.06 28.33 -8.69
C GLU A 50 6.78 29.06 -9.10
N LEU A 51 6.35 28.89 -10.34
CA LEU A 51 5.10 29.47 -10.82
C LEU A 51 3.89 28.69 -10.30
N ILE A 52 3.97 27.36 -10.27
CA ILE A 52 2.93 26.51 -9.67
C ILE A 52 2.74 26.89 -8.19
N GLU A 53 3.82 27.00 -7.42
CA GLU A 53 3.76 27.41 -6.02
C GLU A 53 3.13 28.80 -5.85
N PHE A 54 3.53 29.76 -6.67
CA PHE A 54 2.96 31.10 -6.63
C PHE A 54 1.46 31.13 -6.94
N LEU A 55 1.01 30.40 -7.96
CA LEU A 55 -0.38 30.38 -8.39
C LEU A 55 -1.26 29.69 -7.35
N LEU A 56 -0.81 28.58 -6.77
CA LEU A 56 -1.52 27.91 -5.66
C LEU A 56 -1.65 28.83 -4.45
N GLN A 57 -0.59 29.53 -4.07
CA GLN A 57 -0.61 30.53 -2.98
C GLN A 57 -1.53 31.73 -3.32
N SER A 58 -1.68 32.06 -4.60
CA SER A 58 -2.56 33.13 -5.08
C SER A 58 -4.04 32.68 -5.17
N GLY A 59 -4.35 31.44 -4.81
CA GLY A 59 -5.72 30.91 -4.72
C GLY A 59 -6.26 30.29 -6.01
N HIS A 60 -5.38 29.91 -6.96
CA HIS A 60 -5.78 29.06 -8.07
C HIS A 60 -6.22 27.68 -7.58
N SER A 61 -7.27 27.14 -8.19
CA SER A 61 -7.74 25.79 -7.87
C SER A 61 -6.71 24.74 -8.35
N PRO A 62 -6.32 23.76 -7.50
CA PRO A 62 -5.46 22.66 -7.94
C PRO A 62 -6.13 21.81 -9.04
N ASP A 63 -7.45 21.89 -9.18
CA ASP A 63 -8.24 21.21 -10.20
C ASP A 63 -8.47 22.06 -11.47
N GLU A 64 -7.66 23.12 -11.66
CA GLU A 64 -7.78 23.98 -12.83
C GLU A 64 -7.54 23.17 -14.11
N GLN A 65 -8.36 23.46 -15.13
CA GLN A 65 -8.33 22.81 -16.45
C GLN A 65 -7.99 23.83 -17.53
N ASP A 66 -7.47 23.37 -18.67
CA ASP A 66 -7.07 24.20 -19.80
C ASP A 66 -8.20 24.99 -20.47
N GLY A 67 -9.45 24.68 -20.14
CA GLY A 67 -10.64 25.27 -20.78
C GLY A 67 -10.83 24.86 -22.24
N GLY A 68 -10.01 23.97 -22.76
CA GLY A 68 -10.10 23.43 -24.10
C GLY A 68 -11.22 22.37 -24.26
N ARG A 69 -11.31 21.81 -25.45
CA ARG A 69 -12.32 20.79 -25.77
C ARG A 69 -12.20 19.51 -24.91
N ILE A 70 -10.99 19.14 -24.52
CA ILE A 70 -10.67 17.95 -23.71
C ILE A 70 -10.75 18.27 -22.21
N ALA A 71 -10.62 19.55 -21.84
CA ALA A 71 -10.62 20.02 -20.45
C ALA A 71 -9.56 19.30 -19.58
N GLN A 72 -8.33 19.25 -20.06
CA GLN A 72 -7.23 18.59 -19.37
C GLN A 72 -6.86 19.36 -18.08
N SER A 73 -6.64 18.62 -16.98
CA SER A 73 -6.32 19.18 -15.66
C SER A 73 -4.83 19.51 -15.51
N ALA A 74 -4.52 20.41 -14.56
CA ALA A 74 -3.14 20.79 -14.24
C ALA A 74 -2.30 19.56 -13.78
N ILE A 75 -2.90 18.61 -13.04
CA ILE A 75 -2.19 17.41 -12.60
C ILE A 75 -1.85 16.50 -13.78
N THR A 76 -2.73 16.38 -14.77
CA THR A 76 -2.44 15.63 -16.00
C THR A 76 -1.37 16.31 -16.84
N ALA A 77 -1.37 17.65 -16.90
CA ALA A 77 -0.32 18.42 -17.57
C ALA A 77 1.05 18.21 -16.90
N ALA A 78 1.12 18.23 -15.56
CA ALA A 78 2.33 17.92 -14.81
C ALA A 78 2.85 16.49 -15.05
N ALA A 79 1.94 15.50 -15.17
CA ALA A 79 2.27 14.14 -15.56
C ALA A 79 2.86 14.07 -16.97
N GLY A 80 2.38 14.94 -17.89
CA GLY A 80 2.88 15.08 -19.25
C GLY A 80 4.34 15.57 -19.34
N GLU A 81 4.80 16.26 -18.33
CA GLU A 81 6.20 16.70 -18.21
C GLU A 81 7.05 15.73 -17.36
N ALA A 82 6.48 14.61 -16.92
CA ALA A 82 7.12 13.65 -16.01
C ALA A 82 7.69 14.30 -14.74
N SER A 83 7.08 15.40 -14.29
CA SER A 83 7.57 16.22 -13.19
C SER A 83 7.00 15.71 -11.85
N LYS A 84 7.74 14.86 -11.17
CA LYS A 84 7.40 14.38 -9.81
C LYS A 84 7.13 15.53 -8.85
N ARG A 85 7.94 16.59 -8.92
CA ARG A 85 7.81 17.76 -8.03
C ARG A 85 6.51 18.53 -8.27
N SER A 86 6.14 18.76 -9.54
CA SER A 86 4.86 19.41 -9.89
C SER A 86 3.67 18.59 -9.42
N LEU A 87 3.72 17.26 -9.61
CA LEU A 87 2.69 16.34 -9.10
C LEU A 87 2.57 16.42 -7.58
N GLN A 88 3.69 16.39 -6.85
CA GLN A 88 3.68 16.50 -5.38
C GLN A 88 3.04 17.81 -4.90
N LEU A 89 3.34 18.93 -5.53
CA LEU A 89 2.76 20.23 -5.19
C LEU A 89 1.24 20.23 -5.41
N LEU A 90 0.79 19.76 -6.57
CA LEU A 90 -0.64 19.72 -6.91
C LEU A 90 -1.41 18.76 -5.99
N LEU A 91 -0.87 17.57 -5.72
CA LEU A 91 -1.46 16.61 -4.78
C LEU A 91 -1.53 17.19 -3.36
N SER A 92 -0.47 17.84 -2.89
CA SER A 92 -0.43 18.48 -1.57
C SER A 92 -1.43 19.63 -1.45
N ALA A 93 -1.77 20.29 -2.58
CA ALA A 93 -2.80 21.32 -2.66
C ALA A 93 -4.23 20.74 -2.79
N GLY A 94 -4.38 19.40 -2.86
CA GLY A 94 -5.66 18.72 -2.93
C GLY A 94 -6.20 18.51 -4.35
N ALA A 95 -5.33 18.42 -5.37
CA ALA A 95 -5.75 18.08 -6.73
C ALA A 95 -6.48 16.73 -6.79
N SER A 96 -7.60 16.68 -7.48
CA SER A 96 -8.43 15.48 -7.65
C SER A 96 -7.79 14.51 -8.65
N LEU A 97 -7.75 13.24 -8.29
CA LEU A 97 -7.27 12.15 -9.14
C LEU A 97 -8.43 11.60 -10.01
N LYS A 98 -8.86 12.40 -11.00
CA LYS A 98 -9.93 11.99 -11.91
C LYS A 98 -9.42 11.02 -12.95
N VAL A 99 -10.20 9.98 -13.21
CA VAL A 99 -9.92 8.94 -14.21
C VAL A 99 -11.12 8.69 -15.15
N ASP A 100 -12.04 9.65 -15.27
CA ASP A 100 -13.25 9.48 -16.07
C ASP A 100 -12.96 9.54 -17.57
N SER A 101 -11.95 10.31 -17.97
CA SER A 101 -11.50 10.45 -19.35
C SER A 101 -10.10 9.87 -19.53
N LEU A 102 -9.88 9.17 -20.65
CA LEU A 102 -8.55 8.70 -21.03
C LEU A 102 -7.57 9.85 -21.29
N ASP A 103 -8.08 10.95 -21.85
CA ASP A 103 -7.29 12.12 -22.23
C ASP A 103 -6.96 13.03 -21.04
N ASP A 104 -7.70 12.91 -19.93
CA ASP A 104 -7.40 13.59 -18.65
C ASP A 104 -7.19 12.58 -17.52
N ASN A 105 -6.23 11.67 -17.74
CA ASN A 105 -5.81 10.71 -16.72
C ASN A 105 -4.30 10.84 -16.48
N PRO A 106 -3.87 11.38 -15.31
CA PRO A 106 -2.46 11.59 -15.01
C PRO A 106 -1.66 10.28 -14.94
N LEU A 107 -2.28 9.15 -14.55
CA LEU A 107 -1.62 7.85 -14.52
C LEU A 107 -1.26 7.37 -15.92
N ILE A 108 -2.23 7.38 -16.83
CA ILE A 108 -2.00 6.99 -18.24
C ILE A 108 -0.95 7.91 -18.86
N THR A 109 -1.02 9.21 -18.59
CA THR A 109 -0.05 10.18 -19.10
C THR A 109 1.36 9.91 -18.56
N SER A 110 1.50 9.58 -17.27
CA SER A 110 2.80 9.19 -16.67
C SER A 110 3.37 7.91 -17.30
N ILE A 111 2.53 6.92 -17.59
CA ILE A 111 2.93 5.69 -18.32
C ILE A 111 3.41 6.05 -19.74
N GLN A 112 2.70 6.94 -20.43
CA GLN A 112 3.10 7.39 -21.77
C GLN A 112 4.45 8.11 -21.77
N LYS A 113 4.84 8.71 -20.66
CA LYS A 113 6.14 9.37 -20.44
C LYS A 113 7.21 8.45 -19.87
N PHE A 114 6.94 7.19 -19.66
CA PHE A 114 7.86 6.19 -19.11
C PHE A 114 8.38 6.57 -17.70
N SER A 115 7.58 7.28 -16.91
CA SER A 115 7.98 7.77 -15.60
C SER A 115 7.43 6.88 -14.47
N LEU A 116 8.21 5.89 -14.06
CA LEU A 116 7.86 5.02 -12.93
C LEU A 116 7.67 5.83 -11.63
N GLU A 117 8.49 6.84 -11.37
CA GLU A 117 8.37 7.67 -10.17
C GLU A 117 7.04 8.45 -10.11
N CYS A 118 6.56 8.96 -11.25
CA CYS A 118 5.26 9.64 -11.30
C CYS A 118 4.11 8.64 -11.15
N VAL A 119 4.24 7.44 -11.74
CA VAL A 119 3.26 6.36 -11.58
C VAL A 119 3.16 5.95 -10.11
N GLN A 120 4.28 5.71 -9.44
CA GLN A 120 4.32 5.36 -8.01
C GLN A 120 3.65 6.44 -7.16
N LEU A 121 4.01 7.71 -7.38
CA LEU A 121 3.45 8.82 -6.63
C LEU A 121 1.92 8.93 -6.77
N LEU A 122 1.38 8.69 -7.97
CA LEU A 122 -0.06 8.74 -8.24
C LEU A 122 -0.80 7.54 -7.62
N VAL A 123 -0.19 6.36 -7.66
CA VAL A 123 -0.74 5.15 -7.03
C VAL A 123 -0.73 5.30 -5.51
N ASP A 124 0.37 5.80 -4.92
CA ASP A 124 0.46 6.10 -3.48
C ASP A 124 -0.58 7.15 -3.04
N ALA A 125 -0.93 8.08 -3.93
CA ALA A 125 -1.99 9.07 -3.71
C ALA A 125 -3.41 8.50 -3.90
N GLY A 126 -3.56 7.23 -4.27
CA GLY A 126 -4.85 6.53 -4.37
C GLY A 126 -5.57 6.66 -5.70
N ILE A 127 -4.86 6.89 -6.81
CA ILE A 127 -5.50 6.88 -8.14
C ILE A 127 -6.06 5.49 -8.47
N ASP A 128 -7.23 5.44 -9.13
CA ASP A 128 -7.83 4.17 -9.55
C ASP A 128 -7.03 3.53 -10.70
N ILE A 129 -6.23 2.50 -10.37
CA ILE A 129 -5.44 1.72 -11.32
C ILE A 129 -6.27 0.71 -12.11
N HIS A 130 -7.51 0.43 -11.69
CA HIS A 130 -8.40 -0.57 -12.31
C HIS A 130 -9.32 0.02 -13.37
N LYS A 131 -9.38 1.35 -13.47
CA LYS A 131 -10.23 2.03 -14.45
C LYS A 131 -9.97 1.51 -15.86
N THR A 132 -11.01 0.97 -16.48
CA THR A 132 -10.97 0.44 -17.83
C THR A 132 -11.72 1.36 -18.79
N TYR A 133 -11.16 1.60 -19.95
CA TYR A 133 -11.70 2.39 -21.04
C TYR A 133 -12.01 1.49 -22.22
N THR A 134 -13.15 1.73 -22.87
CA THR A 134 -13.49 1.10 -24.14
C THR A 134 -13.16 2.06 -25.27
N LEU A 135 -12.27 1.65 -26.18
CA LEU A 135 -11.90 2.42 -27.36
C LEU A 135 -12.99 2.30 -28.45
N GLU A 136 -12.93 3.18 -29.46
CA GLU A 136 -13.88 3.19 -30.59
C GLU A 136 -13.91 1.86 -31.37
N ASP A 137 -12.82 1.13 -31.39
CA ASP A 137 -12.68 -0.20 -32.01
C ASP A 137 -13.12 -1.37 -31.10
N GLY A 138 -13.69 -1.05 -29.93
CA GLY A 138 -14.17 -2.03 -28.96
C GLY A 138 -13.08 -2.64 -28.06
N ARG A 139 -11.80 -2.29 -28.25
CA ARG A 139 -10.73 -2.77 -27.37
C ARG A 139 -10.85 -2.13 -26.00
N LEU A 140 -10.58 -2.94 -24.97
CA LEU A 140 -10.51 -2.49 -23.59
C LEU A 140 -9.07 -2.11 -23.24
N ARG A 141 -8.92 -0.98 -22.55
CA ARG A 141 -7.63 -0.51 -22.06
C ARG A 141 -7.71 -0.04 -20.61
N ASN A 142 -6.67 -0.39 -19.83
CA ASN A 142 -6.43 0.18 -18.49
C ASN A 142 -4.94 0.50 -18.34
N ALA A 143 -4.54 0.98 -17.16
CA ALA A 143 -3.15 1.38 -16.88
C ALA A 143 -2.13 0.26 -17.18
N LEU A 144 -2.44 -0.99 -16.79
CA LEU A 144 -1.55 -2.12 -17.04
C LEU A 144 -1.41 -2.43 -18.53
N GLU A 145 -2.52 -2.44 -19.28
CA GLU A 145 -2.48 -2.67 -20.73
C GLU A 145 -1.66 -1.58 -21.43
N PHE A 146 -1.81 -0.32 -21.01
CA PHE A 146 -0.99 0.77 -21.53
C PHE A 146 0.50 0.55 -21.27
N ALA A 147 0.88 0.13 -20.07
CA ALA A 147 2.28 -0.14 -19.72
C ALA A 147 2.84 -1.30 -20.55
N VAL A 148 2.09 -2.42 -20.68
CA VAL A 148 2.50 -3.60 -21.44
C VAL A 148 2.61 -3.28 -22.93
N SER A 149 1.61 -2.63 -23.52
CA SER A 149 1.60 -2.31 -24.96
C SER A 149 2.71 -1.33 -25.38
N ARG A 150 3.22 -0.55 -24.42
CA ARG A 150 4.35 0.37 -24.63
C ARG A 150 5.72 -0.22 -24.27
N GLY A 151 5.76 -1.44 -23.76
CA GLY A 151 7.00 -2.10 -23.34
C GLY A 151 7.61 -1.52 -22.06
N CYS A 152 6.80 -0.82 -21.22
CA CYS A 152 7.22 -0.31 -19.92
C CYS A 152 7.21 -1.44 -18.88
N THR A 153 8.19 -2.33 -18.92
CA THR A 153 8.20 -3.56 -18.09
C THR A 153 8.24 -3.24 -16.60
N ASP A 154 9.05 -2.28 -16.18
CA ASP A 154 9.16 -1.81 -14.80
C ASP A 154 7.84 -1.24 -14.25
N ILE A 155 7.14 -0.43 -15.04
CA ILE A 155 5.82 0.11 -14.70
C ILE A 155 4.76 -1.00 -14.70
N ALA A 156 4.80 -1.91 -15.67
CA ALA A 156 3.86 -3.02 -15.74
C ALA A 156 4.02 -3.97 -14.55
N ASP A 157 5.26 -4.25 -14.14
CA ASP A 157 5.55 -5.11 -12.99
C ASP A 157 5.15 -4.42 -11.68
N TYR A 158 5.39 -3.10 -11.57
CA TYR A 158 4.89 -2.32 -10.44
C TYR A 158 3.35 -2.33 -10.37
N LEU A 159 2.65 -2.03 -11.48
CA LEU A 159 1.18 -2.03 -11.50
C LEU A 159 0.59 -3.41 -11.17
N ARG A 160 1.24 -4.52 -11.61
CA ARG A 160 0.83 -5.88 -11.21
C ARG A 160 1.04 -6.11 -9.71
N SER A 161 2.13 -5.61 -9.14
CA SER A 161 2.37 -5.71 -7.69
C SER A 161 1.33 -4.95 -6.87
N GLU A 162 0.74 -3.89 -7.45
CA GLU A 162 -0.39 -3.13 -6.89
C GLU A 162 -1.76 -3.73 -7.24
N GLY A 163 -1.80 -4.91 -7.87
CA GLY A 163 -3.03 -5.65 -8.14
C GLY A 163 -3.72 -5.30 -9.47
N ALA A 164 -3.07 -4.55 -10.35
CA ALA A 164 -3.63 -4.30 -11.68
C ALA A 164 -3.66 -5.59 -12.53
N VAL A 165 -4.76 -5.82 -13.25
CA VAL A 165 -4.95 -6.95 -14.17
C VAL A 165 -5.23 -6.47 -15.58
N MET A 166 -4.95 -7.29 -16.57
CA MET A 166 -5.25 -6.96 -17.98
C MET A 166 -6.76 -6.86 -18.20
N PRO A 167 -7.23 -5.95 -19.07
CA PRO A 167 -8.65 -5.86 -19.40
C PRO A 167 -9.12 -7.18 -20.04
N GLY A 168 -10.21 -7.74 -19.50
CA GLY A 168 -10.77 -9.02 -19.99
C GLY A 168 -10.08 -10.28 -19.42
N GLU A 169 -8.92 -10.13 -18.78
CA GLU A 169 -8.58 -11.08 -17.73
C GLU A 169 -9.53 -10.75 -16.57
N ASP A 170 -10.31 -11.72 -16.16
CA ASP A 170 -10.98 -11.60 -14.89
C ASP A 170 -9.87 -11.21 -13.89
N ALA A 171 -9.93 -9.99 -13.37
CA ALA A 171 -9.42 -9.79 -12.03
C ALA A 171 -9.91 -11.02 -11.32
N LYS A 172 -9.02 -11.97 -10.93
CA LYS A 172 -9.47 -13.04 -10.03
C LYS A 172 -10.33 -12.31 -9.05
N PRO A 173 -11.66 -12.47 -9.07
CA PRO A 173 -12.51 -11.65 -8.23
C PRO A 173 -11.86 -11.81 -6.89
N GLN A 174 -11.41 -10.69 -6.28
CA GLN A 174 -10.86 -10.76 -4.92
C GLN A 174 -11.85 -11.64 -4.25
N SER A 175 -11.44 -12.82 -3.85
CA SER A 175 -12.41 -13.89 -3.65
C SER A 175 -13.45 -13.33 -2.70
N ARG A 176 -14.69 -13.77 -2.80
CA ARG A 176 -15.73 -13.31 -1.88
C ARG A 176 -15.24 -13.43 -0.43
N LEU A 177 -14.38 -14.43 -0.20
CA LEU A 177 -13.67 -14.69 1.04
C LEU A 177 -12.71 -13.55 1.39
N TYR A 178 -11.90 -13.06 0.44
CA TYR A 178 -11.00 -11.93 0.60
C TYR A 178 -11.75 -10.66 1.04
N ASN A 179 -12.82 -10.32 0.33
CA ASN A 179 -13.59 -9.12 0.62
C ASN A 179 -14.28 -9.19 1.99
N GLN A 180 -14.82 -10.35 2.35
CA GLN A 180 -15.42 -10.58 3.67
C GLN A 180 -14.39 -10.48 4.79
N LEU A 181 -13.22 -11.10 4.60
CA LEU A 181 -12.12 -11.07 5.56
C LEU A 181 -11.65 -9.65 5.81
N ASN A 182 -11.33 -8.92 4.74
CA ASN A 182 -10.85 -7.54 4.82
C ASN A 182 -11.87 -6.63 5.53
N SER A 183 -13.16 -6.71 5.15
CA SER A 183 -14.20 -5.90 5.78
C SER A 183 -14.35 -6.19 7.28
N LYS A 184 -14.32 -7.45 7.68
CA LYS A 184 -14.46 -7.83 9.10
C LYS A 184 -13.25 -7.43 9.94
N LEU A 185 -12.04 -7.50 9.38
CA LEU A 185 -10.83 -7.03 10.06
C LEU A 185 -10.88 -5.52 10.26
N LEU A 186 -11.23 -4.75 9.23
CA LEU A 186 -11.38 -3.29 9.33
C LEU A 186 -12.43 -2.89 10.38
N GLU A 187 -13.59 -3.57 10.38
CA GLU A 187 -14.64 -3.35 11.36
C GLU A 187 -14.17 -3.63 12.80
N TRP A 188 -13.53 -4.78 13.01
CA TRP A 188 -13.10 -5.19 14.34
C TRP A 188 -12.00 -4.29 14.90
N PHE A 189 -11.00 -3.96 14.09
CA PHE A 189 -9.90 -3.08 14.48
C PHE A 189 -10.23 -1.59 14.35
N LYS A 190 -11.47 -1.25 13.94
CA LYS A 190 -11.94 0.14 13.73
C LYS A 190 -11.02 0.96 12.83
N ALA A 191 -10.46 0.30 11.83
CA ALA A 191 -9.60 0.91 10.83
C ALA A 191 -10.41 1.28 9.59
N ASP A 192 -10.14 2.47 9.00
CA ASP A 192 -10.86 2.92 7.80
C ASP A 192 -10.41 2.17 6.54
N THR A 193 -9.12 1.90 6.44
CA THR A 193 -8.51 1.24 5.28
C THR A 193 -7.33 0.36 5.69
N ALA A 194 -7.06 -0.68 4.89
CA ALA A 194 -5.81 -1.44 4.99
C ALA A 194 -4.92 -1.12 3.77
N LYS A 195 -3.66 -0.79 4.05
CA LYS A 195 -2.64 -0.53 3.02
C LYS A 195 -1.98 -1.83 2.57
N SER A 196 -1.51 -1.87 1.32
CA SER A 196 -0.72 -2.99 0.83
C SER A 196 0.73 -2.91 1.34
N ALA A 197 1.27 -4.04 1.76
CA ALA A 197 2.70 -4.24 2.01
C ALA A 197 3.32 -5.17 0.94
N GLY A 198 2.62 -5.37 -0.16
CA GLY A 198 3.06 -6.15 -1.31
C GLY A 198 2.50 -7.57 -1.37
N SER A 199 2.79 -8.26 -2.47
CA SER A 199 2.34 -9.63 -2.70
C SER A 199 3.25 -10.66 -2.03
N ILE A 200 2.68 -11.84 -1.77
CA ILE A 200 3.36 -13.01 -1.21
C ILE A 200 3.24 -14.14 -2.22
N GLY A 201 4.39 -14.70 -2.67
CA GLY A 201 4.40 -15.92 -3.46
C GLY A 201 4.07 -17.13 -2.59
N LEU A 202 3.03 -17.87 -2.92
CA LEU A 202 2.61 -19.07 -2.17
C LEU A 202 3.26 -20.37 -2.72
N GLY A 203 4.06 -20.26 -3.77
CA GLY A 203 4.66 -21.40 -4.47
C GLY A 203 3.96 -21.66 -5.81
N LYS A 204 4.53 -22.63 -6.59
CA LYS A 204 4.11 -22.86 -7.99
C LYS A 204 2.64 -23.26 -8.15
N ASP A 205 2.09 -23.94 -7.15
CA ASP A 205 0.74 -24.55 -7.23
C ASP A 205 -0.34 -23.72 -6.54
N PHE A 206 0.04 -22.68 -5.77
CA PHE A 206 -0.85 -21.94 -4.88
C PHE A 206 -1.05 -20.46 -5.26
N GLY A 207 -0.30 -19.96 -6.25
CA GLY A 207 -0.45 -18.59 -6.71
C GLY A 207 0.11 -17.55 -5.74
N GLN A 208 -0.67 -16.52 -5.43
CA GLN A 208 -0.24 -15.40 -4.61
C GLN A 208 -1.29 -15.05 -3.55
N ALA A 209 -0.82 -14.56 -2.39
CA ALA A 209 -1.60 -13.88 -1.38
C ALA A 209 -1.09 -12.43 -1.26
N GLU A 210 -1.78 -11.59 -0.50
CA GLU A 210 -1.34 -10.24 -0.19
C GLU A 210 -0.90 -10.13 1.26
N LEU A 211 0.12 -9.31 1.52
CA LEU A 211 0.44 -8.79 2.85
C LEU A 211 -0.17 -7.40 2.97
N ARG A 212 -1.00 -7.20 3.97
CA ARG A 212 -1.65 -5.93 4.25
C ARG A 212 -1.36 -5.46 5.66
N TRP A 213 -1.53 -4.17 5.90
CA TRP A 213 -1.38 -3.60 7.23
C TRP A 213 -2.34 -2.44 7.43
N PHE A 214 -2.66 -2.20 8.68
CA PHE A 214 -3.37 -1.00 9.11
C PHE A 214 -2.79 -0.47 10.42
N ASP A 215 -3.00 0.81 10.60
CA ASP A 215 -2.59 1.54 11.78
C ASP A 215 -3.72 1.52 12.83
N MET A 216 -3.38 1.12 14.05
CA MET A 216 -4.30 1.07 15.19
C MET A 216 -4.05 2.22 16.18
N SER A 217 -3.50 3.34 15.73
CA SER A 217 -3.14 4.49 16.57
C SER A 217 -4.30 5.12 17.35
N SER A 218 -5.54 4.73 17.06
CA SER A 218 -6.74 5.17 17.79
C SER A 218 -7.03 4.37 19.07
N ILE A 219 -6.26 3.32 19.35
CA ILE A 219 -6.44 2.43 20.51
C ILE A 219 -5.42 2.81 21.58
N GLU A 220 -5.71 2.49 22.88
CA GLU A 220 -4.84 2.78 24.03
C GLU A 220 -3.40 2.23 23.88
N HIS A 221 -3.19 1.24 22.99
CA HIS A 221 -1.89 0.66 22.67
C HIS A 221 -1.65 0.75 21.17
N PRO A 222 -0.98 1.81 20.68
CA PRO A 222 -0.76 2.01 19.26
C PRO A 222 0.25 1.01 18.70
N PHE A 223 -0.18 0.20 17.74
CA PHE A 223 0.69 -0.71 16.98
C PHE A 223 0.17 -0.85 15.55
N LEU A 224 1.06 -1.25 14.65
CA LEU A 224 0.71 -1.60 13.28
C LEU A 224 0.35 -3.08 13.24
N THR A 225 -0.71 -3.44 12.56
CA THR A 225 -1.08 -4.85 12.35
C THR A 225 -0.82 -5.25 10.91
N LEU A 226 0.11 -6.18 10.73
CA LEU A 226 0.33 -6.90 9.47
C LEU A 226 -0.57 -8.13 9.45
N PHE A 227 -1.12 -8.45 8.29
CA PHE A 227 -1.90 -9.68 8.10
C PHE A 227 -1.84 -10.17 6.65
N THR A 228 -1.93 -11.48 6.47
CA THR A 228 -2.05 -12.07 5.15
C THR A 228 -3.50 -12.08 4.71
N VAL A 229 -3.75 -12.02 3.40
CA VAL A 229 -5.05 -12.20 2.79
C VAL A 229 -4.88 -13.03 1.52
N GLY A 230 -5.58 -14.15 1.45
CA GLY A 230 -5.51 -15.07 0.33
C GLY A 230 -4.82 -16.40 0.67
N LEU A 231 -4.17 -16.54 1.82
CA LEU A 231 -3.71 -17.84 2.31
C LEU A 231 -4.90 -18.76 2.61
N SER A 232 -5.98 -18.20 3.16
CA SER A 232 -7.24 -18.88 3.44
C SER A 232 -8.03 -19.32 2.20
N GLU A 233 -7.58 -19.00 1.00
CA GLU A 233 -8.11 -19.61 -0.24
C GLU A 233 -7.68 -21.06 -0.41
N HIS A 234 -6.73 -21.51 0.41
CA HIS A 234 -6.20 -22.87 0.40
C HIS A 234 -6.56 -23.59 1.68
N LEU A 235 -7.15 -24.77 1.55
CA LEU A 235 -7.46 -25.64 2.68
C LEU A 235 -6.17 -26.28 3.20
N LEU A 236 -5.91 -26.10 4.49
CA LEU A 236 -4.77 -26.67 5.17
C LEU A 236 -5.19 -27.88 6.02
N ALA A 237 -4.42 -28.94 5.95
CA ALA A 237 -4.61 -30.09 6.84
C ALA A 237 -4.21 -29.70 8.28
N THR A 238 -5.20 -29.38 9.10
CA THR A 238 -5.00 -28.98 10.51
C THR A 238 -5.88 -29.81 11.42
N PRO A 239 -5.44 -30.99 11.86
CA PRO A 239 -6.29 -31.94 12.62
C PRO A 239 -6.85 -31.36 13.92
N ALA A 240 -6.31 -30.26 14.40
CA ALA A 240 -6.57 -29.80 15.76
C ALA A 240 -7.77 -28.85 15.92
N PHE A 241 -8.33 -28.28 14.84
CA PHE A 241 -9.60 -27.53 14.94
C PHE A 241 -10.85 -28.42 14.91
N GLY A 242 -10.68 -29.73 15.07
CA GLY A 242 -11.78 -30.70 14.98
C GLY A 242 -12.26 -30.94 13.55
N THR A 243 -11.58 -30.39 12.58
CA THR A 243 -11.82 -30.57 11.14
C THR A 243 -10.61 -31.19 10.49
N LYS A 244 -10.77 -31.85 9.33
CA LYS A 244 -9.63 -32.39 8.56
C LYS A 244 -8.84 -31.26 7.88
N GLU A 245 -9.46 -30.12 7.66
CA GLU A 245 -8.93 -28.98 6.91
C GLU A 245 -9.42 -27.68 7.54
N ALA A 246 -8.60 -26.65 7.52
CA ALA A 246 -8.95 -25.32 8.02
C ALA A 246 -8.51 -24.23 7.05
N LEU A 247 -9.21 -23.11 7.07
CA LEU A 247 -8.83 -21.86 6.43
C LEU A 247 -8.00 -21.04 7.41
N VAL A 248 -6.83 -20.59 6.99
CA VAL A 248 -5.85 -19.93 7.88
C VAL A 248 -5.31 -18.66 7.24
N GLU A 249 -5.13 -17.64 8.07
CA GLU A 249 -4.34 -16.44 7.78
C GLU A 249 -3.30 -16.20 8.87
N LEU A 250 -2.29 -15.39 8.58
CA LEU A 250 -1.27 -14.99 9.54
C LEU A 250 -1.45 -13.53 9.93
N MET A 251 -1.06 -13.21 11.17
CA MET A 251 -1.08 -11.85 11.70
C MET A 251 0.17 -11.59 12.54
N MET A 252 0.70 -10.35 12.47
CA MET A 252 1.84 -9.92 13.27
C MET A 252 1.65 -8.45 13.66
N HIS A 253 1.98 -8.10 14.89
CA HIS A 253 1.98 -6.71 15.34
C HIS A 253 3.40 -6.13 15.35
N LEU A 254 3.54 -4.91 14.83
CA LEU A 254 4.77 -4.14 14.84
C LEU A 254 4.58 -2.88 15.70
N PRO A 255 5.64 -2.32 16.31
CA PRO A 255 5.56 -1.03 16.96
C PRO A 255 5.00 0.04 16.02
N PHE A 256 4.24 0.97 16.55
CA PHE A 256 3.69 2.10 15.78
C PHE A 256 4.77 2.89 15.01
N THR A 257 5.98 2.96 15.60
CA THR A 257 7.13 3.63 14.99
C THR A 257 7.83 2.80 13.92
N TRP A 258 7.34 1.59 13.61
CA TRP A 258 7.97 0.75 12.61
C TRP A 258 7.83 1.37 11.22
N PRO A 259 8.93 1.53 10.48
CA PRO A 259 8.88 2.19 9.18
C PRO A 259 8.22 1.28 8.13
N MET A 260 6.99 1.59 7.77
CA MET A 260 6.26 0.88 6.71
C MET A 260 6.35 1.57 5.35
N GLU A 261 6.86 2.80 5.30
CA GLU A 261 6.95 3.61 4.09
C GLU A 261 8.33 4.32 4.03
N GLY A 262 8.83 4.57 2.82
CA GLY A 262 10.08 5.32 2.60
C GLY A 262 11.34 4.45 2.45
N ASP A 263 12.51 5.11 2.31
CA ASP A 263 13.78 4.42 2.01
C ASP A 263 14.31 3.56 3.16
N TYR A 264 13.95 3.85 4.40
CA TYR A 264 14.34 3.05 5.57
C TYR A 264 13.63 1.69 5.60
N THR A 265 12.57 1.47 4.81
CA THR A 265 12.01 0.13 4.60
C THR A 265 13.01 -0.84 3.99
N LYS A 266 14.10 -0.33 3.40
CA LYS A 266 15.20 -1.13 2.83
C LYS A 266 16.26 -1.53 3.86
N ASP A 267 16.22 -0.97 5.07
CA ASP A 267 17.14 -1.35 6.14
C ASP A 267 16.84 -2.76 6.64
N ALA A 268 17.84 -3.63 6.61
CA ALA A 268 17.72 -5.03 6.99
C ALA A 268 17.22 -5.22 8.43
N ALA A 269 17.50 -4.26 9.34
CA ALA A 269 17.01 -4.28 10.71
C ALA A 269 15.47 -4.17 10.80
N PHE A 270 14.83 -3.53 9.81
CA PHE A 270 13.37 -3.39 9.74
C PHE A 270 12.71 -4.39 8.78
N GLN A 271 13.50 -5.09 7.95
CA GLN A 271 12.96 -6.03 6.96
C GLN A 271 12.67 -7.42 7.50
N TRP A 272 13.35 -7.87 8.55
CA TRP A 272 13.26 -9.26 8.97
C TRP A 272 11.85 -9.72 9.39
N PRO A 273 11.00 -8.94 10.08
CA PRO A 273 9.65 -9.38 10.40
C PRO A 273 8.77 -9.53 9.14
N LEU A 274 8.91 -8.58 8.21
CA LEU A 274 8.19 -8.63 6.94
C LEU A 274 8.65 -9.83 6.09
N ASN A 275 9.94 -10.15 6.11
CA ASN A 275 10.48 -11.32 5.40
C ASN A 275 9.91 -12.61 5.98
N TRP A 276 9.83 -12.73 7.31
CA TRP A 276 9.25 -13.90 7.94
C TRP A 276 7.77 -14.08 7.61
N ILE A 277 6.94 -13.04 7.76
CA ILE A 277 5.51 -13.17 7.46
C ILE A 277 5.24 -13.43 5.97
N ARG A 278 6.19 -13.06 5.08
CA ARG A 278 6.10 -13.37 3.64
C ARG A 278 6.52 -14.80 3.29
N THR A 279 7.44 -15.38 4.03
CA THR A 279 7.97 -16.72 3.75
C THR A 279 7.18 -17.84 4.45
N LEU A 280 6.64 -17.58 5.62
CA LEU A 280 5.86 -18.54 6.40
C LEU A 280 4.70 -19.20 5.60
N PRO A 281 3.88 -18.47 4.81
CA PRO A 281 2.80 -19.06 4.03
C PRO A 281 3.25 -20.18 3.11
N GLN A 282 4.38 -20.03 2.42
CA GLN A 282 4.92 -21.07 1.54
C GLN A 282 5.34 -22.32 2.31
N HIS A 283 5.97 -22.16 3.47
CA HIS A 283 6.37 -23.28 4.33
C HIS A 283 5.18 -24.01 4.94
N ILE A 284 4.11 -23.27 5.28
CA ILE A 284 2.87 -23.82 5.78
C ILE A 284 2.17 -24.65 4.67
N LEU A 285 2.02 -24.09 3.48
CA LEU A 285 1.36 -24.76 2.35
C LEU A 285 2.14 -25.97 1.86
N SER A 286 3.48 -25.95 1.90
CA SER A 286 4.31 -27.11 1.56
C SER A 286 4.29 -28.22 2.63
N GLY A 287 3.67 -27.97 3.79
CA GLY A 287 3.68 -28.89 4.92
C GLY A 287 5.00 -28.94 5.70
N SER A 288 5.98 -28.09 5.37
CA SER A 288 7.25 -27.97 6.10
C SER A 288 7.06 -27.44 7.52
N ILE A 289 6.02 -26.63 7.72
CA ILE A 289 5.58 -26.15 9.03
C ILE A 289 4.16 -26.65 9.27
N PRO A 290 3.98 -27.66 10.14
CA PRO A 290 2.67 -28.14 10.50
C PRO A 290 1.96 -27.15 11.43
N LEU A 291 0.67 -26.90 11.20
CA LEU A 291 -0.15 -26.09 12.08
C LEU A 291 -1.06 -26.99 12.93
N PRO A 292 -0.73 -27.22 14.20
CA PRO A 292 -1.47 -28.17 15.04
C PRO A 292 -2.80 -27.64 15.59
N GLY A 293 -3.19 -26.42 15.21
CA GLY A 293 -4.48 -25.83 15.60
C GLY A 293 -4.47 -25.03 16.90
N THR A 294 -3.46 -25.15 17.73
CA THR A 294 -3.29 -24.34 18.95
C THR A 294 -2.09 -23.41 18.82
N HIS A 295 -0.91 -23.98 18.82
CA HIS A 295 0.34 -23.24 18.68
C HIS A 295 1.46 -24.14 18.11
N VAL A 296 2.46 -23.49 17.54
CA VAL A 296 3.73 -24.12 17.18
C VAL A 296 4.86 -23.11 17.38
N ILE A 297 6.02 -23.58 17.86
CA ILE A 297 7.24 -22.78 17.93
C ILE A 297 8.23 -23.30 16.89
N ILE A 298 8.72 -22.39 16.07
CA ILE A 298 9.66 -22.66 14.99
C ILE A 298 10.97 -21.98 15.32
N SER A 299 12.08 -22.74 15.33
CA SER A 299 13.41 -22.16 15.48
C SER A 299 13.97 -21.71 14.13
N ASN A 300 14.68 -20.58 14.15
CA ASN A 300 15.48 -20.17 13.00
C ASN A 300 16.80 -20.95 13.02
N ASP A 301 16.82 -22.11 12.36
CA ASP A 301 17.92 -23.07 12.32
C ASP A 301 18.15 -23.90 13.63
N GLU A 302 19.05 -24.88 13.57
CA GLU A 302 19.52 -25.68 14.72
C GLU A 302 21.07 -25.85 14.68
N PRO A 303 21.78 -25.22 15.61
CA PRO A 303 21.30 -24.43 16.76
C PRO A 303 20.63 -23.11 16.33
N PRO A 304 19.67 -22.60 17.14
CA PRO A 304 18.92 -21.39 16.78
C PRO A 304 19.80 -20.17 16.57
N VAL A 305 19.58 -19.46 15.47
CA VAL A 305 20.25 -18.20 15.13
C VAL A 305 19.26 -17.03 15.14
N PRO A 306 19.71 -15.78 15.26
CA PRO A 306 18.81 -14.64 15.25
C PRO A 306 17.88 -14.59 14.04
N LEU A 307 16.63 -14.18 14.24
CA LEU A 307 15.60 -14.03 13.19
C LEU A 307 15.97 -12.99 12.13
N GLY A 308 16.85 -12.06 12.48
CA GLY A 308 17.39 -11.05 11.58
C GLY A 308 18.31 -10.07 12.26
N PRO A 309 18.82 -9.08 11.53
CA PRO A 309 19.69 -8.05 12.08
C PRO A 309 18.99 -7.24 13.17
N GLY A 310 19.72 -6.93 14.24
CA GLY A 310 19.23 -6.07 15.33
C GLY A 310 18.30 -6.76 16.34
N THR A 311 18.17 -8.08 16.30
CA THR A 311 17.46 -8.86 17.32
C THR A 311 18.25 -10.06 17.79
N GLU A 312 18.09 -10.45 19.05
CA GLU A 312 18.57 -11.72 19.63
C GLU A 312 17.46 -12.79 19.66
N GLN A 313 16.25 -12.48 19.21
CA GLN A 313 15.14 -13.43 19.10
C GLN A 313 15.46 -14.46 18.01
N THR A 314 15.23 -15.73 18.29
CA THR A 314 15.69 -16.87 17.47
C THR A 314 14.57 -17.80 17.03
N CYS A 315 13.37 -17.61 17.57
CA CYS A 315 12.23 -18.48 17.33
C CYS A 315 10.98 -17.65 17.00
N LEU A 316 10.02 -18.28 16.33
CA LEU A 316 8.69 -17.74 16.10
C LEU A 316 7.65 -18.63 16.76
N LEU A 317 6.83 -18.07 17.61
CA LEU A 317 5.58 -18.67 18.08
C LEU A 317 4.47 -18.31 17.11
N LEU A 318 3.80 -19.32 16.56
CA LEU A 318 2.54 -19.17 15.85
C LEU A 318 1.44 -19.67 16.77
N ILE A 319 0.56 -18.79 17.23
CA ILE A 319 -0.54 -19.14 18.14
C ILE A 319 -1.88 -18.82 17.51
N ALA A 320 -2.78 -19.82 17.46
CA ALA A 320 -4.06 -19.69 16.81
C ALA A 320 -5.07 -18.91 17.65
N ASP A 321 -5.88 -18.09 16.98
CA ASP A 321 -7.09 -17.43 17.49
C ASP A 321 -6.89 -16.74 18.86
N PHE A 322 -5.79 -16.02 19.00
CA PHE A 322 -5.41 -15.37 20.26
C PHE A 322 -6.45 -14.34 20.73
N TYR A 323 -7.04 -13.58 19.79
CA TYR A 323 -8.07 -12.60 20.11
C TYR A 323 -9.48 -13.21 20.08
N GLN A 324 -10.38 -12.66 20.90
CA GLN A 324 -11.79 -13.12 21.00
C GLN A 324 -12.60 -12.96 19.72
N CYS A 325 -12.12 -12.13 18.77
CA CYS A 325 -12.77 -11.96 17.46
C CYS A 325 -12.51 -13.12 16.50
N PHE A 326 -11.56 -13.97 16.79
CA PHE A 326 -11.20 -15.12 15.96
C PHE A 326 -11.80 -16.43 16.51
N PRO A 327 -12.04 -17.39 15.62
CA PRO A 327 -11.96 -17.34 14.16
C PRO A 327 -13.03 -16.43 13.53
N ILE A 328 -12.71 -15.83 12.37
CA ILE A 328 -13.69 -15.06 11.59
C ILE A 328 -14.61 -16.04 10.87
N GLU A 329 -15.92 -15.94 11.10
CA GLU A 329 -16.92 -16.73 10.39
C GLU A 329 -17.36 -16.02 9.10
N THR A 330 -17.30 -16.73 7.96
CA THR A 330 -17.75 -16.25 6.67
C THR A 330 -19.26 -16.31 6.53
N SER A 331 -19.83 -15.65 5.53
CA SER A 331 -21.27 -15.75 5.23
C SER A 331 -21.74 -17.17 4.86
N GLU A 332 -20.81 -18.06 4.56
CA GLU A 332 -21.06 -19.47 4.21
C GLU A 332 -20.86 -20.42 5.42
N GLY A 333 -20.59 -19.84 6.59
CA GLY A 333 -20.39 -20.60 7.83
C GLY A 333 -19.00 -21.24 7.94
N GLN A 334 -18.06 -20.89 7.05
CA GLN A 334 -16.67 -21.33 7.16
C GLN A 334 -15.93 -20.48 8.19
N LYS A 335 -14.98 -21.07 8.90
CA LYS A 335 -14.16 -20.37 9.89
C LYS A 335 -12.76 -20.15 9.37
N ILE A 336 -12.31 -18.90 9.40
CA ILE A 336 -10.93 -18.50 9.09
C ILE A 336 -10.21 -18.29 10.41
N HIS A 337 -9.20 -19.11 10.66
CA HIS A 337 -8.36 -19.05 11.84
C HIS A 337 -7.15 -18.15 11.61
N PHE A 338 -6.79 -17.37 12.61
CA PHE A 338 -5.61 -16.51 12.54
C PHE A 338 -4.50 -17.01 13.44
N TYR A 339 -3.34 -17.27 12.84
CA TYR A 339 -2.13 -17.50 13.60
C TYR A 339 -1.39 -16.18 13.82
N HIS A 340 -1.30 -15.80 15.10
CA HIS A 340 -0.48 -14.66 15.53
C HIS A 340 0.98 -15.09 15.57
N VAL A 341 1.85 -14.34 14.90
CA VAL A 341 3.29 -14.62 14.79
C VAL A 341 4.02 -13.74 15.80
N VAL A 342 4.61 -14.35 16.82
CA VAL A 342 5.30 -13.66 17.92
C VAL A 342 6.75 -14.14 17.99
N PRO A 343 7.75 -13.25 17.86
CA PRO A 343 9.15 -13.63 18.02
C PRO A 343 9.49 -13.96 19.48
N LEU A 344 10.24 -15.05 19.67
CA LEU A 344 10.69 -15.54 20.97
C LEU A 344 12.21 -15.67 21.02
N TYR A 345 12.76 -15.56 22.22
CA TYR A 345 14.12 -15.96 22.54
C TYR A 345 14.23 -17.49 22.69
N THR A 346 15.44 -18.03 22.55
CA THR A 346 15.69 -19.48 22.73
C THR A 346 15.23 -19.96 24.10
N GLU A 347 15.47 -19.17 25.15
CA GLU A 347 15.11 -19.50 26.54
C GLU A 347 13.59 -19.61 26.73
N GLU A 348 12.81 -18.81 26.02
CA GLU A 348 11.35 -18.84 26.06
C GLU A 348 10.79 -20.10 25.36
N ARG A 349 11.40 -20.49 24.24
CA ARG A 349 11.12 -21.78 23.59
C ARG A 349 11.44 -22.94 24.52
N ASP A 350 12.60 -22.92 25.15
CA ASP A 350 13.06 -23.99 26.04
C ASP A 350 12.21 -24.05 27.32
N PHE A 351 11.74 -22.89 27.80
CA PHE A 351 10.79 -22.82 28.92
C PHE A 351 9.45 -23.47 28.53
N GLU A 352 8.93 -23.20 27.33
CA GLU A 352 7.71 -23.83 26.83
C GLU A 352 7.88 -25.35 26.71
N LYS A 353 8.99 -25.83 26.16
CA LYS A 353 9.29 -27.27 26.08
C LYS A 353 9.32 -27.97 27.44
N ALA A 354 9.79 -27.26 28.46
CA ALA A 354 9.90 -27.81 29.83
C ALA A 354 8.60 -27.74 30.62
N ASN A 355 7.80 -26.68 30.44
CA ASN A 355 6.67 -26.34 31.32
C ASN A 355 5.31 -26.35 30.58
N GLY A 356 5.34 -26.42 29.25
CA GLY A 356 4.16 -26.30 28.39
C GLY A 356 3.76 -24.87 28.07
N MET A 357 2.81 -24.73 27.16
CA MET A 357 2.40 -23.42 26.61
C MET A 357 1.70 -22.52 27.63
N GLN A 358 0.88 -23.09 28.52
CA GLN A 358 0.08 -22.30 29.45
C GLN A 358 0.92 -21.40 30.39
N PRO A 359 2.01 -21.88 31.01
CA PRO A 359 2.90 -21.03 31.81
C PRO A 359 3.58 -19.92 30.99
N LEU A 360 3.93 -20.18 29.71
CA LEU A 360 4.49 -19.17 28.83
C LEU A 360 3.46 -18.07 28.52
N LEU A 361 2.21 -18.46 28.21
CA LEU A 361 1.11 -17.51 28.00
C LEU A 361 0.83 -16.64 29.23
N GLU A 362 0.90 -17.22 30.43
CA GLU A 362 0.74 -16.47 31.69
C GLU A 362 1.87 -15.45 31.87
N ALA A 363 3.11 -15.81 31.55
CA ALA A 363 4.25 -14.90 31.57
C ALA A 363 4.11 -13.78 30.53
N MET A 364 3.65 -14.09 29.33
CA MET A 364 3.33 -13.10 28.28
C MET A 364 2.20 -12.18 28.72
N ALA A 365 1.12 -12.72 29.28
CA ALA A 365 -0.03 -11.94 29.74
C ALA A 365 0.33 -10.97 30.87
N ALA A 366 1.28 -11.34 31.71
CA ALA A 366 1.81 -10.45 32.75
C ALA A 366 2.52 -9.19 32.20
N LYS A 367 3.03 -9.26 30.94
CA LYS A 367 3.61 -8.11 30.21
C LYS A 367 2.56 -7.32 29.42
N GLY A 368 1.31 -7.76 29.38
CA GLY A 368 0.21 -7.11 28.67
C GLY A 368 0.23 -7.32 27.14
N LEU A 369 -0.59 -6.55 26.42
CA LEU A 369 -0.71 -6.63 24.96
C LEU A 369 0.61 -6.33 24.22
N GLU A 370 1.50 -5.57 24.82
CA GLU A 370 2.83 -5.29 24.26
C GLU A 370 3.67 -6.55 24.07
N SER A 371 3.35 -7.65 24.77
CA SER A 371 4.01 -8.95 24.60
C SER A 371 3.82 -9.55 23.19
N LEU A 372 2.79 -9.13 22.47
CA LEU A 372 2.48 -9.60 21.11
C LEU A 372 3.12 -8.74 20.03
N VAL A 373 3.64 -7.58 20.39
CA VAL A 373 4.27 -6.64 19.47
C VAL A 373 5.72 -7.02 19.27
N VAL A 374 6.19 -7.01 18.04
CA VAL A 374 7.58 -7.29 17.68
C VAL A 374 8.49 -6.18 18.16
N HIS A 375 9.12 -6.37 19.30
CA HIS A 375 10.20 -5.51 19.78
C HIS A 375 11.52 -6.29 19.69
N PRO A 376 12.47 -5.89 18.83
CA PRO A 376 13.71 -6.61 18.62
C PRO A 376 14.56 -6.86 19.88
N ASP A 377 14.44 -5.94 20.85
CA ASP A 377 15.18 -5.88 22.11
C ASP A 377 14.30 -5.93 23.36
N ARG A 378 13.07 -6.48 23.24
CA ARG A 378 12.18 -6.61 24.40
C ARG A 378 12.81 -7.43 25.53
N GLU A 379 12.37 -7.19 26.74
CA GLU A 379 12.69 -8.07 27.88
C GLU A 379 12.12 -9.49 27.64
N ARG A 380 12.82 -10.49 28.14
CA ARG A 380 12.34 -11.88 28.14
C ARG A 380 11.09 -12.03 28.99
N PHE A 381 10.17 -12.87 28.56
CA PHE A 381 8.97 -13.20 29.34
C PHE A 381 9.30 -14.08 30.56
N VAL A 382 10.36 -14.87 30.43
CA VAL A 382 10.84 -15.79 31.46
C VAL A 382 12.34 -15.52 31.72
N ASN A 383 12.79 -15.80 32.96
CA ASN A 383 14.18 -15.63 33.38
C ASN A 383 14.96 -16.92 33.18
#